data_c8f0ab3a55589ebec124541e2c4298e9
#
_entry.id   c8f0ab3a55589ebec124541e2c4298e9
#
_cell.length_a   1.000
_cell.length_b   1.000
_cell.length_c   1.000
_cell.angle_alpha   90.00
_cell.angle_beta   90.00
_cell.angle_gamma   90.00
#
_symmetry.space_group_name_H-M   'P 1'
#
loop_
_entity.id
_entity.type
_entity.pdbx_description
1 polymer ?
#
loop_
_entity_poly.entity_id
_entity_poly.type
_entity_poly.pdbx_seq_one_letter_code
_entity_poly.pdbx_strand_id
1 'polypeptide(L)'
;MRRTVFAMLGAAALVGGAALYAQTHAEGESSINIGSLTCNVTGGAGAVLGATRDLDCLFARTDGKAEAYHAAIKRFDGAGFDQAHHIVWLVYAPEPLDKGGLAGDFGAGAPPLIDGRASEQAMLVERANRQIALAPVMVPGRASLNAAEGVAEVALLRGG
;
A
#
# COMPACT_ATOMS: atom_id res chain seq x y z
N MET A 1 -82.78 -23.76 -4.75
CA MET A 1 -82.65 -23.32 -3.38
C MET A 1 -81.50 -24.03 -2.72
N ARG A 2 -80.42 -23.39 -2.63
CA ARG A 2 -79.37 -23.56 -1.66
C ARG A 2 -78.09 -22.94 -2.23
N ARG A 3 -77.82 -21.82 -1.73
CA ARG A 3 -76.62 -21.03 -2.04
C ARG A 3 -75.49 -21.54 -1.20
N THR A 4 -74.50 -22.07 -1.81
CA THR A 4 -73.20 -22.30 -1.18
C THR A 4 -72.20 -21.25 -1.62
N VAL A 5 -71.89 -20.42 -0.67
CA VAL A 5 -70.87 -19.38 -0.80
C VAL A 5 -69.55 -20.09 -0.54
N PHE A 6 -68.74 -20.15 -1.57
CA PHE A 6 -67.34 -20.54 -1.43
C PHE A 6 -66.53 -19.31 -1.13
N ALA A 7 -66.07 -19.21 0.10
CA ALA A 7 -65.06 -18.24 0.49
C ALA A 7 -63.72 -18.72 -0.06
N MET A 8 -63.19 -18.00 -0.99
CA MET A 8 -61.82 -18.18 -1.45
C MET A 8 -60.91 -17.50 -0.46
N LEU A 9 -60.23 -18.27 0.32
CA LEU A 9 -59.08 -17.85 1.09
C LEU A 9 -57.93 -17.69 0.16
N GLY A 10 -57.63 -16.41 -0.17
CA GLY A 10 -56.39 -16.07 -0.84
C GLY A 10 -55.22 -16.22 0.11
N ALA A 11 -54.43 -17.25 -0.12
CA ALA A 11 -53.12 -17.36 0.52
C ALA A 11 -52.17 -16.33 -0.13
N ALA A 12 -52.00 -15.22 0.52
CA ALA A 12 -50.91 -14.31 0.14
C ALA A 12 -49.58 -14.96 0.55
N ALA A 13 -48.95 -15.58 -0.41
CA ALA A 13 -47.55 -15.99 -0.26
C ALA A 13 -46.71 -14.75 -0.15
N LEU A 14 -46.39 -14.34 1.07
CA LEU A 14 -45.31 -13.41 1.32
C LEU A 14 -44.01 -14.13 0.95
N VAL A 15 -43.62 -13.99 -0.29
CA VAL A 15 -42.24 -14.24 -0.68
C VAL A 15 -41.43 -13.15 -0.01
N GLY A 16 -41.03 -13.44 1.21
CA GLY A 16 -39.99 -12.70 1.87
C GLY A 16 -38.75 -12.85 1.00
N GLY A 17 -38.57 -11.91 0.09
CA GLY A 17 -37.30 -11.69 -0.56
C GLY A 17 -36.33 -11.37 0.55
N ALA A 18 -35.67 -12.39 1.08
CA ALA A 18 -34.39 -12.18 1.70
C ALA A 18 -33.54 -11.59 0.61
N ALA A 19 -33.56 -10.26 0.51
CA ALA A 19 -32.50 -9.55 -0.13
C ALA A 19 -31.26 -10.01 0.62
N LEU A 20 -30.63 -11.03 0.10
CA LEU A 20 -29.24 -11.27 0.35
C LEU A 20 -28.56 -9.99 -0.11
N TYR A 21 -28.46 -9.06 0.80
CA TYR A 21 -27.45 -8.06 0.71
C TYR A 21 -26.19 -8.88 0.74
N ALA A 22 -25.76 -9.28 -0.42
CA ALA A 22 -24.37 -9.56 -0.64
C ALA A 22 -23.72 -8.26 -0.25
N GLN A 23 -23.40 -8.14 1.02
CA GLN A 23 -22.39 -7.22 1.45
C GLN A 23 -21.18 -7.70 0.68
N THR A 24 -21.04 -7.16 -0.51
CA THR A 24 -19.74 -6.95 -1.05
C THR A 24 -19.11 -6.00 -0.07
N HIS A 25 -18.68 -6.56 1.07
CA HIS A 25 -17.51 -6.03 1.67
C HIS A 25 -16.54 -6.09 0.50
N ALA A 26 -16.29 -4.94 -0.08
CA ALA A 26 -14.97 -4.73 -0.61
C ALA A 26 -14.10 -4.93 0.61
N GLU A 27 -13.87 -6.19 0.95
CA GLU A 27 -12.76 -6.61 1.74
C GLU A 27 -11.61 -6.07 0.96
N GLY A 28 -11.15 -4.88 1.38
CA GLY A 28 -9.97 -4.30 0.83
C GLY A 28 -8.97 -5.43 0.87
N GLU A 29 -8.53 -5.84 -0.30
CA GLU A 29 -7.68 -6.99 -0.46
C GLU A 29 -6.55 -6.88 0.54
N SER A 30 -6.45 -7.86 1.45
CA SER A 30 -5.49 -7.80 2.54
C SER A 30 -4.10 -7.96 1.97
N SER A 31 -3.21 -7.05 2.31
CA SER A 31 -1.81 -7.10 1.90
C SER A 31 -0.96 -7.84 2.91
N ILE A 32 0.07 -8.49 2.42
CA ILE A 32 1.10 -9.17 3.19
C ILE A 32 2.45 -8.52 2.95
N ASN A 33 3.39 -8.69 3.85
CA ASN A 33 4.76 -8.26 3.60
C ASN A 33 5.41 -9.16 2.55
N ILE A 34 5.86 -8.56 1.45
CA ILE A 34 6.52 -9.26 0.35
C ILE A 34 8.02 -8.96 0.24
N GLY A 35 8.54 -8.12 1.11
CA GLY A 35 9.97 -7.80 1.16
C GLY A 35 10.27 -6.44 1.76
N SER A 36 11.50 -6.01 1.60
CA SER A 36 11.97 -4.69 2.01
C SER A 36 12.68 -3.98 0.86
N LEU A 37 12.43 -2.69 0.74
CA LEU A 37 13.10 -1.82 -0.22
C LEU A 37 14.09 -0.94 0.52
N THR A 38 15.36 -1.10 0.25
CA THR A 38 16.45 -0.29 0.82
C THR A 38 17.05 0.58 -0.26
N CYS A 39 17.05 1.88 -0.06
CA CYS A 39 17.62 2.85 -0.97
C CYS A 39 18.80 3.57 -0.32
N ASN A 40 19.88 3.69 -1.06
CA ASN A 40 21.05 4.42 -0.66
C ASN A 40 21.02 5.82 -1.26
N VAL A 41 21.28 6.81 -0.42
CA VAL A 41 21.46 8.18 -0.87
C VAL A 41 22.82 8.28 -1.53
N THR A 42 22.82 8.33 -2.86
CA THR A 42 24.06 8.54 -3.64
C THR A 42 24.36 10.03 -3.71
N GLY A 43 25.58 10.40 -3.34
CA GLY A 43 26.05 11.78 -3.51
C GLY A 43 25.91 12.67 -2.31
N GLY A 44 26.64 12.36 -1.24
CA GLY A 44 27.07 13.31 -0.23
C GLY A 44 26.03 14.13 0.50
N ALA A 45 26.31 14.37 1.77
CA ALA A 45 25.61 15.37 2.56
C ALA A 45 25.51 16.68 1.81
N GLY A 46 24.35 17.21 1.65
CA GLY A 46 24.21 18.58 1.28
C GLY A 46 23.45 18.88 0.11
N ALA A 47 22.43 18.45 -0.14
CA ALA A 47 21.52 19.14 -0.97
C ALA A 47 20.20 18.51 -0.89
N VAL A 48 19.40 19.07 -0.34
CA VAL A 48 18.42 19.34 -0.72
C VAL A 48 17.06 19.45 -0.63
N LEU A 49 16.51 20.19 -0.17
CA LEU A 49 15.12 20.63 -0.12
C LEU A 49 14.66 21.05 -1.49
N GLY A 50 13.80 20.25 -2.09
CA GLY A 50 13.09 20.61 -3.30
C GLY A 50 13.63 20.08 -4.61
N ALA A 51 14.73 19.33 -4.63
CA ALA A 51 15.19 18.69 -5.84
C ALA A 51 14.85 17.20 -5.87
N THR A 52 14.48 16.70 -7.02
CA THR A 52 14.36 15.27 -7.31
C THR A 52 15.69 14.61 -6.99
N ARG A 53 15.67 13.59 -6.13
CA ARG A 53 16.87 12.81 -5.85
C ARG A 53 16.75 11.43 -6.43
N ASP A 54 17.80 11.06 -7.11
CA ASP A 54 17.96 9.71 -7.63
C ASP A 54 18.66 8.84 -6.59
N LEU A 55 18.07 7.72 -6.29
CA LEU A 55 18.57 6.75 -5.32
C LEU A 55 18.72 5.40 -5.99
N ASP A 56 19.75 4.67 -5.58
CA ASP A 56 19.87 3.26 -5.95
C ASP A 56 19.24 2.40 -4.87
N CYS A 57 18.29 1.58 -5.27
CA CYS A 57 17.48 0.76 -4.37
C CYS A 57 17.64 -0.72 -4.66
N LEU A 58 17.57 -1.51 -3.59
CA LEU A 58 17.48 -2.96 -3.66
C LEU A 58 16.18 -3.41 -3.01
N PHE A 59 15.36 -4.11 -3.76
CA PHE A 59 14.18 -4.80 -3.25
C PHE A 59 14.54 -6.23 -2.90
N ALA A 60 14.71 -6.49 -1.61
CA ALA A 60 14.93 -7.83 -1.08
C ALA A 60 13.59 -8.49 -0.81
N ARG A 61 13.25 -9.49 -1.60
CA ARG A 61 11.98 -10.20 -1.55
C ARG A 61 11.99 -11.28 -0.47
N THR A 62 10.83 -11.60 0.07
CA THR A 62 10.66 -12.68 1.05
C THR A 62 10.97 -14.06 0.49
N ASP A 63 10.93 -14.23 -0.85
CA ASP A 63 11.32 -15.47 -1.55
C ASP A 63 12.85 -15.64 -1.74
N GLY A 64 13.66 -14.73 -1.21
CA GLY A 64 15.11 -14.76 -1.29
C GLY A 64 15.69 -14.14 -2.57
N LYS A 65 14.86 -13.65 -3.47
CA LYS A 65 15.30 -12.92 -4.67
C LYS A 65 15.54 -11.46 -4.35
N ALA A 66 16.37 -10.81 -5.15
CA ALA A 66 16.61 -9.38 -5.06
C ALA A 66 16.48 -8.72 -6.44
N GLU A 67 15.91 -7.53 -6.45
CA GLU A 67 15.71 -6.74 -7.66
C GLU A 67 16.24 -5.33 -7.46
N ALA A 68 16.96 -4.81 -8.44
CA ALA A 68 17.43 -3.44 -8.43
C ALA A 68 16.37 -2.47 -8.95
N TYR A 69 16.26 -1.33 -8.29
CA TYR A 69 15.41 -0.22 -8.70
C TYR A 69 16.16 1.09 -8.60
N HIS A 70 15.72 2.07 -9.35
CA HIS A 70 16.08 3.48 -9.17
C HIS A 70 14.88 4.20 -8.59
N ALA A 71 15.10 4.98 -7.56
CA ALA A 71 14.05 5.79 -6.94
C ALA A 71 14.34 7.28 -7.17
N ALA A 72 13.29 8.01 -7.50
CA ALA A 72 13.33 9.47 -7.56
C ALA A 72 12.37 10.02 -6.50
N ILE A 73 12.91 10.66 -5.47
CA ILE A 73 12.10 11.34 -4.46
C ILE A 73 11.58 12.64 -5.06
N LYS A 74 10.27 12.72 -5.24
CA LYS A 74 9.61 13.90 -5.81
C LYS A 74 9.22 14.92 -4.75
N ARG A 75 8.90 14.46 -3.54
CA ARG A 75 8.60 15.34 -2.41
C ARG A 75 9.09 14.75 -1.10
N PHE A 76 9.76 15.58 -0.33
CA PHE A 76 10.24 15.27 0.99
C PHE A 76 9.77 16.34 1.97
N ASP A 77 9.01 15.97 2.98
CA ASP A 77 8.41 16.87 3.96
C ASP A 77 9.08 16.76 5.35
N GLY A 78 10.13 15.95 5.47
CA GLY A 78 10.82 15.70 6.72
C GLY A 78 12.05 16.57 6.92
N ALA A 79 12.50 16.67 8.17
CA ALA A 79 13.80 17.23 8.53
C ALA A 79 14.83 16.10 8.66
N GLY A 80 16.13 16.39 8.41
CA GLY A 80 17.21 15.44 8.67
C GLY A 80 17.56 14.50 7.54
N PHE A 81 17.13 14.79 6.32
CA PHE A 81 17.53 14.01 5.14
C PHE A 81 19.04 14.02 4.89
N ASP A 82 19.71 15.09 5.23
CA ASP A 82 21.14 15.28 5.14
C ASP A 82 21.96 14.35 6.06
N GLN A 83 21.34 13.81 7.09
CA GLN A 83 21.97 12.89 8.04
C GLN A 83 21.60 11.44 7.81
N ALA A 84 20.62 11.16 6.96
CA ALA A 84 20.20 9.82 6.66
C ALA A 84 21.00 9.21 5.51
N HIS A 85 21.62 8.07 5.77
CA HIS A 85 22.37 7.34 4.76
C HIS A 85 21.52 6.29 4.02
N HIS A 86 20.41 5.90 4.64
CA HIS A 86 19.53 4.86 4.12
C HIS A 86 18.07 5.28 4.22
N ILE A 87 17.31 4.84 3.27
CA ILE A 87 15.86 4.90 3.28
C ILE A 87 15.35 3.48 3.16
N VAL A 88 14.58 3.02 4.14
CA VAL A 88 14.09 1.65 4.20
C VAL A 88 12.58 1.62 4.35
N TRP A 89 11.91 0.91 3.47
CA TRP A 89 10.49 0.60 3.56
C TRP A 89 10.27 -0.91 3.61
N LEU A 90 9.26 -1.33 4.35
CA LEU A 90 8.63 -2.62 4.14
C LEU A 90 7.66 -2.52 2.98
N VAL A 91 7.62 -3.52 2.13
CA VAL A 91 6.75 -3.57 0.96
C VAL A 91 5.60 -4.51 1.22
N TYR A 92 4.38 -4.01 1.07
CA TYR A 92 3.15 -4.77 1.23
C TYR A 92 2.40 -4.82 -0.09
N ALA A 93 1.89 -5.99 -0.43
CA ALA A 93 1.05 -6.22 -1.59
C ALA A 93 0.10 -7.40 -1.31
N PRO A 94 -1.02 -7.54 -2.04
CA PRO A 94 -1.94 -8.68 -1.87
C PRO A 94 -1.28 -10.02 -2.16
N GLU A 95 -0.36 -10.03 -3.09
CA GLU A 95 0.37 -11.23 -3.56
C GLU A 95 1.80 -10.85 -3.98
N PRO A 96 2.70 -11.83 -4.10
CA PRO A 96 4.04 -11.58 -4.63
C PRO A 96 4.00 -10.94 -6.01
N LEU A 97 4.85 -9.95 -6.23
CA LEU A 97 4.93 -9.23 -7.49
C LEU A 97 5.76 -9.97 -8.53
N ASP A 98 5.41 -9.79 -9.79
CA ASP A 98 6.28 -10.16 -10.90
C ASP A 98 7.56 -9.33 -10.91
N LYS A 99 8.58 -9.78 -11.64
CA LYS A 99 9.82 -9.04 -11.78
C LYS A 99 9.56 -7.64 -12.35
N GLY A 100 10.02 -6.63 -11.63
CA GLY A 100 9.79 -5.23 -11.99
C GLY A 100 8.42 -4.69 -11.56
N GLY A 101 7.61 -5.48 -10.87
CA GLY A 101 6.26 -5.11 -10.47
C GLY A 101 6.18 -3.99 -9.42
N LEU A 102 7.30 -3.67 -8.77
CA LEU A 102 7.37 -2.55 -7.82
C LEU A 102 7.54 -1.18 -8.51
N ALA A 103 7.80 -1.15 -9.82
CA ALA A 103 7.93 0.11 -10.54
C ALA A 103 6.59 0.88 -10.55
N GLY A 104 6.64 2.17 -10.26
CA GLY A 104 5.47 3.03 -10.22
C GLY A 104 5.66 4.29 -9.38
N ASP A 105 4.62 5.09 -9.33
CA ASP A 105 4.56 6.30 -8.52
C ASP A 105 3.83 6.01 -7.21
N PHE A 106 4.43 6.43 -6.11
CA PHE A 106 3.91 6.26 -4.76
C PHE A 106 3.72 7.61 -4.08
N GLY A 107 2.64 7.75 -3.35
CA GLY A 107 2.31 8.96 -2.63
C GLY A 107 1.38 8.70 -1.46
N ALA A 108 1.01 9.75 -0.74
CA ALA A 108 0.07 9.63 0.35
C ALA A 108 -1.27 9.06 -0.13
N GLY A 109 -1.81 8.13 0.63
CA GLY A 109 -3.08 7.50 0.33
C GLY A 109 -3.58 6.67 1.50
N ALA A 110 -4.79 6.17 1.40
CA ALA A 110 -5.33 5.25 2.39
C ALA A 110 -4.54 3.93 2.34
N PRO A 111 -3.93 3.50 3.44
CA PRO A 111 -3.20 2.25 3.46
C PRO A 111 -4.14 1.07 3.27
N PRO A 112 -3.68 0.00 2.60
CA PRO A 112 -4.43 -1.25 2.52
C PRO A 112 -4.53 -1.90 3.90
N LEU A 113 -5.42 -2.87 4.04
CA LEU A 113 -5.40 -3.75 5.19
C LEU A 113 -4.12 -4.59 5.18
N ILE A 114 -3.45 -4.69 6.32
CA ILE A 114 -2.28 -5.54 6.48
C ILE A 114 -2.67 -6.73 7.36
N ASP A 115 -2.53 -7.93 6.82
CA ASP A 115 -2.98 -9.16 7.48
C ASP A 115 -4.44 -9.05 8.00
N GLY A 116 -5.30 -8.43 7.19
CA GLY A 116 -6.71 -8.23 7.51
C GLY A 116 -7.00 -7.13 8.54
N ARG A 117 -6.02 -6.32 8.90
CA ARG A 117 -6.14 -5.27 9.91
C ARG A 117 -5.84 -3.89 9.34
N ALA A 118 -6.57 -2.89 9.80
CA ALA A 118 -6.25 -1.51 9.48
C ALA A 118 -4.91 -1.11 10.12
N SER A 119 -4.10 -0.38 9.35
CA SER A 119 -2.85 0.19 9.84
C SER A 119 -3.04 1.66 10.14
N GLU A 120 -2.56 2.09 11.31
CA GLU A 120 -2.50 3.52 11.67
C GLU A 120 -1.22 4.18 11.18
N GLN A 121 -0.27 3.39 10.71
CA GLN A 121 1.00 3.90 10.19
C GLN A 121 0.79 4.58 8.84
N ALA A 122 1.34 5.75 8.68
CA ALA A 122 1.38 6.41 7.37
C ALA A 122 2.23 5.61 6.40
N MET A 123 1.68 5.35 5.23
CA MET A 123 2.32 4.60 4.15
C MET A 123 2.25 5.38 2.85
N LEU A 124 3.20 5.12 1.96
CA LEU A 124 3.07 5.52 0.57
C LEU A 124 2.34 4.43 -0.20
N VAL A 125 1.34 4.82 -0.96
CA VAL A 125 0.51 3.90 -1.74
C VAL A 125 0.73 4.14 -3.21
N GLU A 126 0.84 3.05 -3.98
CA GLU A 126 0.93 3.12 -5.43
C GLU A 126 -0.28 3.85 -6.02
N ARG A 127 -0.03 4.80 -6.90
CA ARG A 127 -1.09 5.66 -7.43
C ARG A 127 -1.96 4.99 -8.49
N ALA A 128 -1.41 4.03 -9.23
CA ALA A 128 -2.14 3.38 -10.32
C ALA A 128 -3.24 2.44 -9.81
N ASN A 129 -2.88 1.46 -8.98
CA ASN A 129 -3.80 0.39 -8.55
C ASN A 129 -4.09 0.41 -7.06
N ARG A 130 -3.32 1.16 -6.27
CA ARG A 130 -3.43 1.24 -4.80
C ARG A 130 -3.28 -0.10 -4.08
N GLN A 131 -2.63 -1.07 -4.71
CA GLN A 131 -2.44 -2.41 -4.16
C GLN A 131 -1.10 -2.57 -3.43
N ILE A 132 -0.12 -1.74 -3.79
CA ILE A 132 1.22 -1.79 -3.19
C ILE A 132 1.37 -0.63 -2.22
N ALA A 133 1.88 -0.92 -1.05
CA ALA A 133 2.18 0.08 -0.03
C ALA A 133 3.62 -0.03 0.47
N LEU A 134 4.24 1.11 0.70
CA LEU A 134 5.56 1.25 1.29
C LEU A 134 5.41 1.80 2.70
N ALA A 135 5.75 1.00 3.69
CA ALA A 135 5.70 1.38 5.09
C ALA A 135 7.10 1.72 5.59
N PRO A 136 7.34 2.93 6.12
CA PRO A 136 8.62 3.26 6.71
C PRO A 136 8.96 2.30 7.85
N VAL A 137 10.21 1.83 7.89
CA VAL A 137 10.69 1.03 9.02
C VAL A 137 10.92 1.96 10.21
N MET A 138 10.16 1.72 11.26
CA MET A 138 10.28 2.47 12.51
C MET A 138 11.35 1.84 13.39
N VAL A 139 12.38 2.61 13.71
CA VAL A 139 13.39 2.20 14.69
C VAL A 139 13.12 2.95 15.99
N PRO A 140 12.65 2.26 17.05
CA PRO A 140 12.35 2.91 18.32
C PRO A 140 13.57 3.68 18.87
N GLY A 141 13.37 4.93 19.20
CA GLY A 141 14.42 5.80 19.77
C GLY A 141 15.45 6.34 18.76
N ARG A 142 15.33 6.02 17.49
CA ARG A 142 16.28 6.45 16.44
C ARG A 142 15.56 6.86 15.15
N ALA A 143 14.54 7.68 15.27
CA ALA A 143 13.76 8.18 14.12
C ALA A 143 14.63 8.90 13.07
N SER A 144 15.81 9.37 13.44
CA SER A 144 16.74 10.04 12.53
C SER A 144 17.55 9.10 11.62
N LEU A 145 17.51 7.79 11.83
CA LEU A 145 18.31 6.85 11.04
C LEU A 145 17.64 6.42 9.73
N ASN A 146 16.34 6.55 9.64
CA ASN A 146 15.60 6.23 8.43
C ASN A 146 14.80 7.44 7.96
N ALA A 147 15.18 8.00 6.83
CA ALA A 147 14.49 9.16 6.25
C ALA A 147 13.18 8.82 5.54
N ALA A 148 12.78 7.55 5.53
CA ALA A 148 11.59 7.09 4.80
C ALA A 148 10.30 7.79 5.27
N GLU A 149 10.20 8.15 6.54
CA GLU A 149 9.03 8.86 7.07
C GLU A 149 8.82 10.25 6.47
N GLY A 150 9.92 10.90 6.07
CA GLY A 150 9.86 12.24 5.46
C GLY A 150 9.53 12.20 3.97
N VAL A 151 9.60 11.06 3.32
CA VAL A 151 9.29 10.92 1.90
C VAL A 151 7.78 10.97 1.70
N ALA A 152 7.31 11.98 1.00
CA ALA A 152 5.89 12.14 0.70
C ALA A 152 5.50 11.64 -0.70
N GLU A 153 6.44 11.67 -1.64
CA GLU A 153 6.26 11.13 -2.99
C GLU A 153 7.56 10.55 -3.53
N VAL A 154 7.48 9.36 -4.11
CA VAL A 154 8.60 8.69 -4.74
C VAL A 154 8.16 7.96 -6.00
N ALA A 155 8.97 8.02 -7.04
CA ALA A 155 8.83 7.20 -8.23
C ALA A 155 9.88 6.10 -8.22
N LEU A 156 9.45 4.86 -8.46
CA LEU A 156 10.33 3.71 -8.60
C LEU A 156 10.40 3.28 -10.07
N LEU A 157 11.61 3.16 -10.57
CA LEU A 157 11.92 2.67 -11.91
C LEU A 157 12.73 1.39 -11.78
N ARG A 158 12.44 0.43 -12.63
CA ARG A 158 13.23 -0.80 -12.67
C ARG A 158 14.67 -0.48 -13.01
N GLY A 159 15.60 -0.95 -12.19
CA GLY A 159 17.03 -0.96 -12.49
C GLY A 159 17.34 -1.92 -13.63
N GLY A 160 18.30 -1.55 -14.45
CA GLY A 160 18.74 -2.38 -15.56
C GLY A 160 19.45 -3.66 -15.12
#